data_f32648504a05afea902d135acd477411
#
_entry.id   f32648504a05afea902d135acd477411
#
_cell.length_a   1.000
_cell.length_b   1.000
_cell.length_c   1.000
_cell.angle_alpha   90.00
_cell.angle_beta   90.00
_cell.angle_gamma   90.00
#
_symmetry.space_group_name_H-M   'P 1'
#
loop_
_entity.id
_entity.type
_entity.pdbx_description
1 polymer ?
#
loop_
_entity_poly.entity_id
_entity_poly.type
_entity_poly.pdbx_seq_one_letter_code
_entity_poly.pdbx_strand_id
1 'polypeptide(L)'
;MKLSIVATAVALALTWTISLKAEEAPAKKGLSFVPFPMLAYDGAKGFLVGGMLNVYDFGNGESWPKPVSSYYADISIYTGGSMTVTGAYDSGIQMDKCRIMATASYCADKSMSFYGYDGYNSLYDSALDESFYRYGRNRLNVRADLRVKITDKLSWEAGYHFNALKISDYAHTEETTGTTLFQLYRTWGIIPETASSNSKFSSAVRAGIVLDTRDFENVPSRGILAHASVTAGARFIGSSDNFVKVNASFRQYVPLVQDKLTFAYRVEWHGFAGKAPWYLYPCFSPGESNYDNVGLGGYRMVRGIMYNRVQSPSVGWFNTEFRWKFASVTIWKQHIGLMASCFCDGIRALRENGLQNKTGLSPEIYSRFVNADASEHFHVSAGGAIRFILNHNFVLTVEYGKCTDPRDGIGALMINSGFYF
;
A
#
# COMPACT_ATOMS: atom_id res chain seq x y z
N MET A 1 38.08 -2.33 -9.94
CA MET A 1 37.86 -1.53 -11.17
C MET A 1 36.38 -1.24 -11.47
N LYS A 2 35.41 -2.09 -11.15
CA LYS A 2 33.98 -1.83 -11.40
C LYS A 2 33.32 -0.86 -10.40
N LEU A 3 33.80 -0.78 -9.16
CA LEU A 3 33.27 0.14 -8.14
C LEU A 3 33.66 1.60 -8.38
N SER A 4 34.83 1.85 -8.99
CA SER A 4 35.31 3.21 -9.29
C SER A 4 34.53 3.86 -10.45
N ILE A 5 34.07 3.06 -11.40
CA ILE A 5 33.29 3.58 -12.55
C ILE A 5 31.88 4.03 -12.11
N VAL A 6 31.26 3.29 -11.19
CA VAL A 6 29.95 3.67 -10.64
C VAL A 6 30.05 4.94 -9.80
N ALA A 7 31.09 5.03 -8.95
CA ALA A 7 31.33 6.24 -8.16
C ALA A 7 31.63 7.46 -9.01
N THR A 8 32.37 7.31 -10.13
CA THR A 8 32.67 8.40 -11.07
C THR A 8 31.44 8.79 -11.89
N ALA A 9 30.59 7.84 -12.29
CA ALA A 9 29.35 8.12 -13.01
C ALA A 9 28.33 8.85 -12.10
N VAL A 10 28.23 8.48 -10.83
CA VAL A 10 27.40 9.17 -9.84
C VAL A 10 27.95 10.58 -9.56
N ALA A 11 29.26 10.75 -9.45
CA ALA A 11 29.88 12.06 -9.27
C ALA A 11 29.71 12.98 -10.49
N LEU A 12 29.82 12.45 -11.70
CA LEU A 12 29.56 13.20 -12.94
C LEU A 12 28.09 13.56 -13.13
N ALA A 13 27.15 12.66 -12.78
CA ALA A 13 25.71 12.94 -12.81
C ALA A 13 25.32 14.04 -11.81
N LEU A 14 25.98 14.12 -10.66
CA LEU A 14 25.75 15.17 -9.66
C LEU A 14 26.21 16.57 -10.10
N THR A 15 27.11 16.67 -11.11
CA THR A 15 27.57 17.96 -11.65
C THR A 15 26.68 18.52 -12.75
N TRP A 16 25.83 17.70 -13.37
CA TRP A 16 24.91 18.11 -14.46
C TRP A 16 23.52 18.52 -13.91
N THR A 17 23.47 19.22 -12.78
CA THR A 17 22.22 19.85 -12.38
C THR A 17 22.09 21.17 -13.18
N ILE A 18 21.19 21.20 -14.15
CA ILE A 18 20.72 22.44 -14.75
C ILE A 18 19.99 23.21 -13.64
N SER A 19 20.70 24.07 -12.94
CA SER A 19 20.14 24.98 -11.98
C SER A 19 19.47 26.13 -12.74
N LEU A 20 18.31 25.86 -13.33
CA LEU A 20 17.40 26.94 -13.69
C LEU A 20 17.00 27.58 -12.35
N LYS A 21 17.24 28.90 -12.18
CA LYS A 21 16.77 29.63 -11.00
C LYS A 21 15.29 29.36 -10.84
N ALA A 22 14.94 28.58 -9.83
CA ALA A 22 13.55 28.35 -9.49
C ALA A 22 13.03 29.64 -8.84
N GLU A 23 12.28 30.42 -9.59
CA GLU A 23 11.42 31.44 -9.01
C GLU A 23 10.40 30.71 -8.13
N GLU A 24 10.29 31.07 -6.85
CA GLU A 24 9.32 30.45 -5.95
C GLU A 24 7.93 30.63 -6.53
N ALA A 25 7.18 29.54 -6.68
CA ALA A 25 5.81 29.63 -7.14
C ALA A 25 4.99 30.47 -6.14
N PRO A 26 4.17 31.39 -6.63
CA PRO A 26 3.37 32.25 -5.74
C PRO A 26 2.44 31.40 -4.89
N ALA A 27 2.26 31.82 -3.63
CA ALA A 27 1.36 31.15 -2.71
C ALA A 27 -0.05 31.02 -3.30
N LYS A 28 -0.57 29.79 -3.34
CA LYS A 28 -1.94 29.52 -3.80
C LYS A 28 -2.93 29.88 -2.68
N LYS A 29 -4.12 30.33 -3.06
CA LYS A 29 -5.25 30.65 -2.18
C LYS A 29 -6.49 29.93 -2.63
N GLY A 30 -7.40 29.64 -1.68
CA GLY A 30 -8.66 28.96 -1.96
C GLY A 30 -8.50 27.53 -2.45
N LEU A 31 -9.45 27.06 -3.22
CA LEU A 31 -9.51 25.70 -3.71
C LEU A 31 -8.63 25.49 -4.94
N SER A 32 -7.85 24.41 -4.92
CA SER A 32 -7.03 23.93 -6.04
C SER A 32 -7.47 22.53 -6.42
N PHE A 33 -7.93 22.36 -7.65
CA PHE A 33 -8.40 21.08 -8.19
C PHE A 33 -7.30 20.41 -9.01
N VAL A 34 -7.04 19.12 -8.75
CA VAL A 34 -6.08 18.30 -9.49
C VAL A 34 -6.79 17.03 -9.97
N PRO A 35 -7.53 17.11 -11.10
CA PRO A 35 -8.09 15.92 -11.73
C PRO A 35 -6.99 15.12 -12.43
N PHE A 36 -7.09 13.78 -12.38
CA PHE A 36 -6.17 12.89 -13.06
C PHE A 36 -6.90 11.67 -13.63
N PRO A 37 -6.75 11.35 -14.93
CA PRO A 37 -7.29 10.13 -15.51
C PRO A 37 -6.52 8.90 -15.02
N MET A 38 -7.23 7.80 -14.80
CA MET A 38 -6.64 6.52 -14.41
C MET A 38 -6.79 5.55 -15.57
N LEU A 39 -5.66 5.05 -16.06
CA LEU A 39 -5.58 4.03 -17.10
C LEU A 39 -4.56 2.99 -16.66
N ALA A 40 -4.94 1.71 -16.69
CA ALA A 40 -4.04 0.60 -16.37
C ALA A 40 -4.50 -0.66 -17.12
N TYR A 41 -3.66 -1.67 -17.09
CA TYR A 41 -3.98 -3.01 -17.57
C TYR A 41 -3.53 -4.04 -16.53
N ASP A 42 -4.39 -5.00 -16.27
CA ASP A 42 -4.11 -6.16 -15.42
C ASP A 42 -4.50 -7.42 -16.20
N GLY A 43 -3.61 -8.40 -16.30
CA GLY A 43 -3.83 -9.60 -17.11
C GLY A 43 -5.10 -10.37 -16.75
N ALA A 44 -5.50 -10.33 -15.47
CA ALA A 44 -6.68 -11.03 -14.97
C ALA A 44 -7.96 -10.18 -14.92
N LYS A 45 -7.83 -8.84 -14.91
CA LYS A 45 -8.97 -7.91 -14.78
C LYS A 45 -9.25 -7.15 -16.06
N GLY A 46 -8.31 -7.14 -17.01
CA GLY A 46 -8.39 -6.39 -18.25
C GLY A 46 -7.97 -4.92 -18.10
N PHE A 47 -8.52 -4.06 -18.96
CA PHE A 47 -8.24 -2.63 -18.94
C PHE A 47 -9.00 -1.93 -17.81
N LEU A 48 -8.27 -1.07 -17.07
CA LEU A 48 -8.85 -0.14 -16.10
C LEU A 48 -9.04 1.22 -16.75
N VAL A 49 -10.23 1.77 -16.59
CA VAL A 49 -10.55 3.16 -16.91
C VAL A 49 -11.15 3.81 -15.66
N GLY A 50 -10.71 5.03 -15.39
CA GLY A 50 -11.20 5.73 -14.20
C GLY A 50 -10.69 7.17 -14.14
N GLY A 51 -11.00 7.82 -13.02
CA GLY A 51 -10.51 9.15 -12.71
C GLY A 51 -10.38 9.36 -11.22
N MET A 52 -9.43 10.20 -10.84
CA MET A 52 -9.29 10.70 -9.49
C MET A 52 -9.32 12.22 -9.47
N LEU A 53 -9.77 12.77 -8.36
CA LEU A 53 -9.78 14.19 -8.08
C LEU A 53 -9.19 14.44 -6.71
N ASN A 54 -8.11 15.21 -6.65
CA ASN A 54 -7.63 15.82 -5.41
C ASN A 54 -8.08 17.28 -5.37
N VAL A 55 -8.65 17.70 -4.24
CA VAL A 55 -9.00 19.08 -3.97
C VAL A 55 -8.27 19.53 -2.72
N TYR A 56 -7.47 20.59 -2.85
CA TYR A 56 -6.73 21.19 -1.74
C TYR A 56 -7.29 22.57 -1.46
N ASP A 57 -7.67 22.82 -0.22
CA ASP A 57 -8.03 24.17 0.24
C ASP A 57 -6.82 24.82 0.90
N PHE A 58 -6.37 25.93 0.36
CA PHE A 58 -5.27 26.72 0.91
C PHE A 58 -5.75 27.97 1.68
N GLY A 59 -7.06 28.13 1.86
CA GLY A 59 -7.65 29.25 2.58
C GLY A 59 -7.15 30.60 2.06
N ASN A 60 -6.59 31.44 2.94
CA ASN A 60 -5.99 32.74 2.58
C ASN A 60 -4.58 32.63 1.98
N GLY A 61 -3.97 31.43 1.94
CA GLY A 61 -2.66 31.13 1.38
C GLY A 61 -1.48 31.28 2.35
N GLU A 62 -1.71 31.63 3.60
CA GLU A 62 -0.64 31.78 4.61
C GLU A 62 0.07 30.45 4.93
N SER A 63 -0.64 29.34 4.84
CA SER A 63 -0.11 28.01 5.12
C SER A 63 0.59 27.35 3.94
N TRP A 64 0.61 28.00 2.77
CA TRP A 64 1.26 27.43 1.58
C TRP A 64 2.69 26.93 1.87
N PRO A 65 3.11 25.74 1.41
CA PRO A 65 2.38 24.79 0.54
C PRO A 65 1.49 23.78 1.28
N LYS A 66 1.27 23.91 2.60
CA LYS A 66 0.41 23.02 3.35
C LYS A 66 -1.06 23.40 3.17
N PRO A 67 -1.94 22.48 2.73
CA PRO A 67 -3.36 22.77 2.64
C PRO A 67 -3.99 22.87 4.03
N VAL A 68 -4.99 23.72 4.15
CA VAL A 68 -5.85 23.84 5.32
C VAL A 68 -6.70 22.58 5.47
N SER A 69 -7.25 22.09 4.36
CA SER A 69 -7.95 20.81 4.27
C SER A 69 -7.78 20.21 2.89
N SER A 70 -8.03 18.89 2.76
CA SER A 70 -7.99 18.22 1.49
C SER A 70 -9.11 17.18 1.33
N TYR A 71 -9.53 16.99 0.10
CA TYR A 71 -10.53 16.01 -0.30
C TYR A 71 -9.98 15.17 -1.43
N TYR A 72 -10.30 13.90 -1.41
CA TYR A 72 -9.96 12.97 -2.46
C TYR A 72 -11.19 12.18 -2.89
N ALA A 73 -11.34 11.96 -4.18
CA ALA A 73 -12.33 11.04 -4.73
C ALA A 73 -11.72 10.28 -5.90
N ASP A 74 -12.02 8.99 -6.01
CA ASP A 74 -11.71 8.21 -7.19
C ASP A 74 -12.85 7.27 -7.56
N ILE A 75 -12.91 6.97 -8.85
CA ILE A 75 -13.72 5.90 -9.40
C ILE A 75 -12.92 5.20 -10.48
N SER A 76 -12.88 3.87 -10.45
CA SER A 76 -12.21 3.07 -11.47
C SER A 76 -12.96 1.76 -11.72
N ILE A 77 -12.97 1.34 -12.98
CA ILE A 77 -13.65 0.12 -13.44
C ILE A 77 -12.72 -0.62 -14.37
N TYR A 78 -12.58 -1.91 -14.15
CA TYR A 78 -11.91 -2.84 -15.05
C TYR A 78 -12.91 -3.46 -16.04
N THR A 79 -12.46 -3.75 -17.26
CA THR A 79 -13.30 -4.45 -18.26
C THR A 79 -13.79 -5.82 -17.78
N GLY A 80 -13.02 -6.49 -16.89
CA GLY A 80 -13.44 -7.72 -16.20
C GLY A 80 -14.48 -7.51 -15.08
N GLY A 81 -15.02 -6.29 -14.93
CA GLY A 81 -16.12 -5.96 -14.02
C GLY A 81 -15.72 -5.73 -12.56
N SER A 82 -14.43 -5.68 -12.23
CA SER A 82 -13.97 -5.18 -10.93
C SER A 82 -14.05 -3.66 -10.90
N MET A 83 -14.42 -3.08 -9.75
CA MET A 83 -14.56 -1.63 -9.60
C MET A 83 -14.11 -1.16 -8.22
N THR A 84 -13.66 0.09 -8.16
CA THR A 84 -13.35 0.78 -6.90
C THR A 84 -13.95 2.18 -6.93
N VAL A 85 -14.51 2.59 -5.78
CA VAL A 85 -14.93 3.97 -5.52
C VAL A 85 -14.40 4.35 -4.15
N THR A 86 -13.71 5.49 -4.06
CA THR A 86 -13.15 5.99 -2.80
C THR A 86 -13.48 7.46 -2.62
N GLY A 87 -13.80 7.85 -1.39
CA GLY A 87 -13.86 9.24 -0.96
C GLY A 87 -13.06 9.39 0.33
N ALA A 88 -12.27 10.46 0.45
CA ALA A 88 -11.53 10.77 1.66
C ALA A 88 -11.54 12.27 1.96
N TYR A 89 -11.50 12.58 3.25
CA TYR A 89 -11.40 13.92 3.81
C TYR A 89 -10.29 13.97 4.82
N ASP A 90 -9.54 15.05 4.81
CA ASP A 90 -8.52 15.35 5.78
C ASP A 90 -8.62 16.84 6.15
N SER A 91 -8.87 17.12 7.44
CA SER A 91 -8.96 18.48 7.94
C SER A 91 -7.63 19.23 7.94
N GLY A 92 -6.52 18.57 7.62
CA GLY A 92 -5.21 19.17 7.51
C GLY A 92 -4.82 19.97 8.76
N ILE A 93 -4.61 21.27 8.59
CA ILE A 93 -4.28 22.23 9.67
C ILE A 93 -5.45 23.13 10.06
N GLN A 94 -6.67 22.85 9.58
CA GLN A 94 -7.86 23.67 9.85
C GLN A 94 -8.13 23.84 11.36
N MET A 95 -7.76 22.83 12.16
CA MET A 95 -7.86 22.86 13.62
C MET A 95 -6.46 22.83 14.24
N ASP A 96 -6.12 23.77 15.10
CA ASP A 96 -4.77 23.94 15.65
C ASP A 96 -4.20 22.67 16.32
N LYS A 97 -5.03 21.98 17.11
CA LYS A 97 -4.60 20.83 17.91
C LYS A 97 -5.11 19.48 17.41
N CYS A 98 -6.11 19.49 16.55
CA CYS A 98 -6.81 18.29 16.11
C CYS A 98 -6.75 18.14 14.59
N ARG A 99 -6.67 16.91 14.11
CA ARG A 99 -6.80 16.56 12.70
C ARG A 99 -7.79 15.40 12.57
N ILE A 100 -8.80 15.58 11.76
CA ILE A 100 -9.78 14.54 11.43
C ILE A 100 -9.45 14.00 10.06
N MET A 101 -9.38 12.69 9.96
CA MET A 101 -9.18 11.97 8.70
C MET A 101 -10.30 10.95 8.54
N ALA A 102 -11.04 11.02 7.45
CA ALA A 102 -12.13 10.09 7.17
C ALA A 102 -11.99 9.53 5.76
N THR A 103 -12.28 8.24 5.61
CA THR A 103 -12.25 7.56 4.31
C THR A 103 -13.43 6.60 4.22
N ALA A 104 -14.08 6.59 3.07
CA ALA A 104 -15.04 5.56 2.70
C ALA A 104 -14.65 5.01 1.34
N SER A 105 -14.55 3.68 1.22
CA SER A 105 -14.25 3.03 -0.05
C SER A 105 -15.07 1.77 -0.24
N TYR A 106 -15.51 1.57 -1.48
CA TYR A 106 -16.11 0.32 -1.93
C TYR A 106 -15.28 -0.28 -3.05
N CYS A 107 -14.88 -1.53 -2.88
CA CYS A 107 -14.13 -2.28 -3.86
C CYS A 107 -14.86 -3.60 -4.14
N ALA A 108 -15.35 -3.75 -5.36
CA ALA A 108 -15.85 -5.02 -5.89
C ALA A 108 -14.74 -5.64 -6.75
N ASP A 109 -13.97 -6.56 -6.18
CA ASP A 109 -12.91 -7.26 -6.88
C ASP A 109 -13.36 -8.66 -7.26
N LYS A 110 -13.62 -8.89 -8.54
CA LYS A 110 -14.05 -10.18 -9.07
C LYS A 110 -12.88 -11.14 -9.28
N SER A 111 -11.65 -10.63 -9.23
CA SER A 111 -10.43 -11.38 -9.53
C SER A 111 -9.30 -11.05 -8.54
N MET A 112 -9.59 -11.20 -7.25
CA MET A 112 -8.63 -10.98 -6.17
C MET A 112 -7.57 -12.08 -6.16
N SER A 113 -6.30 -11.73 -6.04
CA SER A 113 -5.21 -12.70 -5.98
C SER A 113 -5.16 -13.45 -4.65
N PHE A 114 -4.93 -14.77 -4.73
CA PHE A 114 -4.70 -15.65 -3.60
C PHE A 114 -3.63 -16.69 -3.95
N TYR A 115 -2.46 -16.53 -3.35
CA TYR A 115 -1.32 -17.42 -3.55
C TYR A 115 -1.05 -18.33 -2.32
N GLY A 116 -2.07 -18.51 -1.47
CA GLY A 116 -1.98 -19.24 -0.22
C GLY A 116 -1.49 -18.35 0.93
N TYR A 117 -1.09 -18.98 2.02
CA TYR A 117 -0.59 -18.31 3.23
C TYR A 117 0.88 -18.62 3.48
N ASP A 118 1.51 -17.79 4.33
CA ASP A 118 2.84 -17.98 4.88
C ASP A 118 3.96 -18.00 3.83
N GLY A 119 3.83 -17.14 2.80
CA GLY A 119 4.90 -16.86 1.85
C GLY A 119 5.37 -18.10 1.08
N TYR A 120 6.63 -18.51 1.26
CA TYR A 120 7.22 -19.64 0.56
C TYR A 120 6.71 -21.01 1.00
N ASN A 121 5.97 -21.09 2.11
CA ASN A 121 5.27 -22.33 2.49
C ASN A 121 4.10 -22.64 1.56
N SER A 122 3.63 -21.64 0.79
CA SER A 122 2.67 -21.81 -0.30
C SER A 122 3.37 -21.70 -1.64
N LEU A 123 3.37 -22.79 -2.39
CA LEU A 123 4.11 -22.89 -3.64
C LEU A 123 3.33 -22.24 -4.79
N TYR A 124 4.02 -21.42 -5.56
CA TYR A 124 3.49 -20.81 -6.78
C TYR A 124 4.01 -21.57 -8.01
N ASP A 125 3.11 -21.98 -8.87
CA ASP A 125 3.40 -22.65 -10.15
C ASP A 125 3.00 -21.74 -11.31
N SER A 126 3.97 -21.14 -11.97
CA SER A 126 3.76 -20.20 -13.08
C SER A 126 3.28 -20.86 -14.37
N ALA A 127 3.24 -22.21 -14.42
CA ALA A 127 2.71 -22.96 -15.56
C ALA A 127 1.18 -23.07 -15.51
N LEU A 128 0.56 -22.76 -14.38
CA LEU A 128 -0.89 -22.76 -14.22
C LEU A 128 -1.49 -21.43 -14.68
N ASP A 129 -2.72 -21.51 -15.17
CA ASP A 129 -3.50 -20.32 -15.50
C ASP A 129 -3.67 -19.41 -14.28
N GLU A 130 -3.58 -18.11 -14.47
CA GLU A 130 -3.72 -17.14 -13.38
C GLU A 130 -5.08 -17.23 -12.66
N SER A 131 -6.14 -17.68 -13.32
CA SER A 131 -7.47 -17.87 -12.74
C SER A 131 -7.46 -18.88 -11.58
N PHE A 132 -6.52 -19.83 -11.56
CA PHE A 132 -6.32 -20.77 -10.46
C PHE A 132 -6.00 -20.04 -9.14
N TYR A 133 -5.35 -18.90 -9.19
CA TYR A 133 -4.95 -18.09 -8.04
C TYR A 133 -5.95 -16.95 -7.75
N ARG A 134 -7.22 -17.08 -8.13
CA ARG A 134 -8.22 -16.01 -7.99
C ARG A 134 -9.40 -16.42 -7.12
N TYR A 135 -10.01 -15.42 -6.49
CA TYR A 135 -11.30 -15.47 -5.81
C TYR A 135 -11.98 -14.11 -5.91
N GLY A 136 -13.28 -14.05 -5.61
CA GLY A 136 -14.02 -12.79 -5.59
C GLY A 136 -14.07 -12.17 -4.20
N ARG A 137 -13.95 -10.83 -4.11
CA ARG A 137 -14.09 -10.09 -2.84
C ARG A 137 -14.75 -8.74 -3.05
N ASN A 138 -15.91 -8.55 -2.44
CA ASN A 138 -16.49 -7.22 -2.29
C ASN A 138 -16.16 -6.71 -0.88
N ARG A 139 -15.73 -5.45 -0.79
CA ARG A 139 -15.36 -4.82 0.46
C ARG A 139 -15.89 -3.38 0.52
N LEU A 140 -16.67 -3.09 1.56
CA LEU A 140 -16.93 -1.73 2.02
C LEU A 140 -16.00 -1.44 3.19
N ASN A 141 -15.23 -0.38 3.11
CA ASN A 141 -14.38 0.12 4.18
C ASN A 141 -14.83 1.54 4.55
N VAL A 142 -15.05 1.78 5.83
CA VAL A 142 -15.30 3.12 6.38
C VAL A 142 -14.39 3.30 7.58
N ARG A 143 -13.71 4.42 7.62
CA ARG A 143 -12.74 4.72 8.66
C ARG A 143 -12.80 6.20 8.99
N ALA A 144 -12.70 6.51 10.28
CA ALA A 144 -12.56 7.86 10.79
C ALA A 144 -11.54 7.86 11.92
N ASP A 145 -10.52 8.70 11.81
CA ASP A 145 -9.45 8.85 12.79
C ASP A 145 -9.38 10.32 13.24
N LEU A 146 -9.25 10.52 14.53
CA LEU A 146 -8.94 11.78 15.19
C LEU A 146 -7.50 11.72 15.68
N ARG A 147 -6.67 12.67 15.27
CA ARG A 147 -5.31 12.84 15.77
C ARG A 147 -5.24 14.16 16.57
N VAL A 148 -4.69 14.10 17.76
CA VAL A 148 -4.57 15.27 18.66
C VAL A 148 -3.12 15.45 19.05
N LYS A 149 -2.60 16.66 18.88
CA LYS A 149 -1.24 17.03 19.26
C LYS A 149 -1.08 17.01 20.79
N ILE A 150 -0.06 16.31 21.26
CA ILE A 150 0.49 16.41 22.62
C ILE A 150 1.56 17.49 22.63
N THR A 151 2.42 17.47 21.60
CA THR A 151 3.43 18.50 21.29
C THR A 151 3.41 18.78 19.79
N ASP A 152 4.23 19.70 19.30
CA ASP A 152 4.34 19.96 17.84
C ASP A 152 4.79 18.76 17.02
N LYS A 153 5.42 17.76 17.66
CA LYS A 153 5.97 16.57 17.00
C LYS A 153 5.28 15.27 17.39
N LEU A 154 4.65 15.23 18.56
CA LEU A 154 4.03 14.05 19.11
C LEU A 154 2.51 14.22 19.18
N SER A 155 1.78 13.23 18.69
CA SER A 155 0.31 13.18 18.72
C SER A 155 -0.16 11.82 19.20
N TRP A 156 -1.32 11.79 19.84
CA TRP A 156 -2.10 10.56 19.98
C TRP A 156 -3.19 10.50 18.90
N GLU A 157 -3.63 9.31 18.59
CA GLU A 157 -4.76 9.14 17.68
C GLU A 157 -5.76 8.12 18.23
N ALA A 158 -7.02 8.32 17.90
CA ALA A 158 -8.09 7.37 18.12
C ALA A 158 -8.98 7.33 16.88
N GLY A 159 -9.53 6.16 16.58
CA GLY A 159 -10.34 6.00 15.38
C GLY A 159 -11.33 4.86 15.48
N TYR A 160 -12.25 4.84 14.53
CA TYR A 160 -13.17 3.76 14.30
C TYR A 160 -13.04 3.27 12.86
N HIS A 161 -12.85 1.95 12.72
CA HIS A 161 -12.64 1.29 11.43
C HIS A 161 -13.70 0.20 11.24
N PHE A 162 -14.45 0.32 10.16
CA PHE A 162 -15.47 -0.64 9.77
C PHE A 162 -15.14 -1.26 8.42
N ASN A 163 -15.22 -2.58 8.33
CA ASN A 163 -15.18 -3.30 7.07
C ASN A 163 -16.35 -4.27 6.98
N ALA A 164 -17.02 -4.26 5.84
CA ALA A 164 -17.92 -5.33 5.45
C ALA A 164 -17.32 -6.06 4.25
N LEU A 165 -17.12 -7.37 4.37
CA LEU A 165 -16.50 -8.20 3.35
C LEU A 165 -17.46 -9.30 2.93
N LYS A 166 -17.63 -9.45 1.61
CA LYS A 166 -18.29 -10.62 1.03
C LYS A 166 -17.29 -11.30 0.10
N ILE A 167 -16.96 -12.53 0.42
CA ILE A 167 -16.04 -13.35 -0.35
C ILE A 167 -16.86 -14.32 -1.20
N SER A 168 -16.44 -14.54 -2.43
CA SER A 168 -17.05 -15.49 -3.38
C SER A 168 -15.97 -16.29 -4.05
N ASP A 169 -16.35 -17.43 -4.60
CA ASP A 169 -15.49 -18.16 -5.51
C ASP A 169 -15.26 -17.33 -6.78
N TYR A 170 -14.16 -17.60 -7.46
CA TYR A 170 -13.90 -16.99 -8.76
C TYR A 170 -14.95 -17.47 -9.77
N ALA A 171 -15.57 -16.51 -10.45
CA ALA A 171 -16.50 -16.84 -11.53
C ALA A 171 -15.68 -17.17 -12.80
N HIS A 172 -15.55 -18.45 -13.10
CA HIS A 172 -14.90 -18.90 -14.33
C HIS A 172 -15.69 -18.43 -15.55
N THR A 173 -14.97 -18.08 -16.61
CA THR A 173 -15.54 -17.87 -17.94
C THR A 173 -15.62 -19.19 -18.68
N GLU A 174 -16.20 -19.20 -19.88
CA GLU A 174 -16.22 -20.41 -20.74
C GLU A 174 -14.81 -20.93 -21.07
N GLU A 175 -13.81 -20.05 -21.05
CA GLU A 175 -12.40 -20.35 -21.31
C GLU A 175 -11.62 -20.82 -20.08
N THR A 176 -12.13 -20.53 -18.86
CA THR A 176 -11.45 -20.86 -17.60
C THR A 176 -12.32 -21.80 -16.78
N THR A 177 -11.96 -23.07 -16.71
CA THR A 177 -12.66 -24.08 -15.91
C THR A 177 -11.72 -24.67 -14.87
N GLY A 178 -12.25 -25.04 -13.71
CA GLY A 178 -11.50 -25.83 -12.73
C GLY A 178 -11.59 -25.29 -11.30
N THR A 179 -10.91 -26.01 -10.42
CA THR A 179 -10.83 -25.68 -8.99
C THR A 179 -9.75 -24.64 -8.75
N THR A 180 -10.03 -23.59 -7.98
CA THR A 180 -9.04 -22.58 -7.59
C THR A 180 -8.26 -22.96 -6.34
N LEU A 181 -7.08 -22.38 -6.13
CA LEU A 181 -6.30 -22.58 -4.90
C LEU A 181 -7.10 -22.18 -3.65
N PHE A 182 -7.92 -21.13 -3.73
CA PHE A 182 -8.80 -20.72 -2.63
C PHE A 182 -9.81 -21.81 -2.25
N GLN A 183 -10.39 -22.49 -3.23
CA GLN A 183 -11.29 -23.62 -2.99
C GLN A 183 -10.55 -24.82 -2.41
N LEU A 184 -9.33 -25.12 -2.88
CA LEU A 184 -8.49 -26.18 -2.31
C LEU A 184 -8.17 -25.91 -0.83
N TYR A 185 -7.85 -24.66 -0.45
CA TYR A 185 -7.61 -24.29 0.95
C TYR A 185 -8.86 -24.52 1.82
N ARG A 186 -10.07 -24.35 1.28
CA ARG A 186 -11.32 -24.74 1.97
C ARG A 186 -11.45 -26.26 2.09
N THR A 187 -11.21 -26.98 1.00
CA THR A 187 -11.23 -28.46 0.99
C THR A 187 -10.28 -29.04 2.02
N TRP A 188 -9.10 -28.45 2.21
CA TRP A 188 -8.12 -28.87 3.23
C TRP A 188 -8.46 -28.39 4.64
N GLY A 189 -9.51 -27.60 4.82
CA GLY A 189 -9.92 -27.05 6.12
C GLY A 189 -8.96 -26.00 6.68
N ILE A 190 -8.07 -25.44 5.87
CA ILE A 190 -7.20 -24.29 6.21
C ILE A 190 -8.06 -23.03 6.30
N ILE A 191 -8.94 -22.83 5.34
CA ILE A 191 -9.99 -21.81 5.34
C ILE A 191 -11.32 -22.49 5.64
N PRO A 192 -12.24 -21.87 6.44
CA PRO A 192 -13.55 -22.45 6.70
C PRO A 192 -14.34 -22.74 5.40
N GLU A 193 -15.03 -23.85 5.33
CA GLU A 193 -15.86 -24.23 4.19
C GLU A 193 -16.89 -23.14 3.83
N THR A 194 -17.45 -22.47 4.83
CA THR A 194 -18.44 -21.40 4.70
C THR A 194 -17.84 -20.04 4.30
N ALA A 195 -16.56 -20.00 3.94
CA ALA A 195 -15.86 -18.73 3.66
C ALA A 195 -16.50 -17.91 2.53
N SER A 196 -17.01 -18.57 1.49
CA SER A 196 -17.63 -17.90 0.32
C SER A 196 -19.15 -17.69 0.47
N SER A 197 -19.78 -18.23 1.52
CA SER A 197 -21.24 -18.12 1.72
C SER A 197 -21.65 -17.01 2.67
N ASN A 198 -20.79 -16.60 3.60
CA ASN A 198 -21.12 -15.69 4.67
C ASN A 198 -20.35 -14.37 4.59
N SER A 199 -21.07 -13.25 4.68
CA SER A 199 -20.45 -11.94 4.86
C SER A 199 -19.71 -11.88 6.20
N LYS A 200 -18.60 -11.15 6.23
CA LYS A 200 -17.78 -10.89 7.41
C LYS A 200 -17.73 -9.40 7.70
N PHE A 201 -17.85 -9.07 8.96
CA PHE A 201 -17.80 -7.69 9.44
C PHE A 201 -16.61 -7.52 10.38
N SER A 202 -15.90 -6.41 10.24
CA SER A 202 -14.87 -5.96 11.17
C SER A 202 -15.26 -4.56 11.64
N SER A 203 -15.79 -4.48 12.86
CA SER A 203 -16.08 -3.23 13.56
C SER A 203 -15.05 -3.10 14.66
N ALA A 204 -14.20 -2.07 14.59
CA ALA A 204 -13.02 -1.98 15.44
C ALA A 204 -12.73 -0.54 15.86
N VAL A 205 -12.23 -0.41 17.08
CA VAL A 205 -11.66 0.85 17.59
C VAL A 205 -10.16 0.78 17.50
N ARG A 206 -9.53 1.94 17.22
CA ARG A 206 -8.09 2.09 17.11
C ARG A 206 -7.60 3.16 18.07
N ALA A 207 -6.43 2.94 18.66
CA ALA A 207 -5.68 3.93 19.40
C ALA A 207 -4.20 3.84 19.04
N GLY A 208 -3.52 4.98 19.01
CA GLY A 208 -2.12 5.02 18.61
C GLY A 208 -1.39 6.29 19.01
N ILE A 209 -0.09 6.29 18.70
CA ILE A 209 0.83 7.40 18.90
C ILE A 209 1.59 7.64 17.60
N VAL A 210 1.77 8.91 17.25
CA VAL A 210 2.47 9.36 16.05
C VAL A 210 3.54 10.38 16.45
N LEU A 211 4.78 10.11 16.07
CA LEU A 211 5.88 11.06 16.11
C LEU A 211 6.20 11.48 14.69
N ASP A 212 6.01 12.77 14.37
CA ASP A 212 6.29 13.33 13.05
C ASP A 212 7.21 14.54 13.17
N THR A 213 8.42 14.40 12.63
CA THR A 213 9.43 15.46 12.59
C THR A 213 9.84 15.78 11.15
N ARG A 214 9.06 15.32 10.17
CA ARG A 214 9.35 15.55 8.74
C ARG A 214 9.26 17.04 8.40
N ASP A 215 10.10 17.45 7.45
CA ASP A 215 10.04 18.80 6.86
C ASP A 215 8.76 19.01 6.05
N PHE A 216 8.40 18.03 5.20
CA PHE A 216 7.18 18.02 4.40
C PHE A 216 6.45 16.67 4.53
N GLU A 217 5.13 16.71 4.52
CA GLU A 217 4.32 15.50 4.61
C GLU A 217 4.32 14.71 3.30
N ASN A 218 4.12 15.38 2.17
CA ASN A 218 3.96 14.73 0.86
C ASN A 218 5.29 14.47 0.13
N VAL A 219 6.32 15.27 0.39
CA VAL A 219 7.64 15.18 -0.26
C VAL A 219 8.75 15.33 0.79
N PRO A 220 8.86 14.39 1.73
CA PRO A 220 9.83 14.52 2.82
C PRO A 220 11.26 14.34 2.31
N SER A 221 12.15 15.23 2.76
CA SER A 221 13.58 15.16 2.50
C SER A 221 14.41 14.91 3.76
N ARG A 222 13.86 15.22 4.95
CA ARG A 222 14.48 14.99 6.25
C ARG A 222 13.46 14.73 7.33
N GLY A 223 13.91 14.09 8.41
CA GLY A 223 13.11 13.86 9.61
C GLY A 223 12.65 12.42 9.75
N ILE A 224 11.78 12.20 10.70
CA ILE A 224 11.29 10.89 11.11
C ILE A 224 9.76 10.93 11.16
N LEU A 225 9.14 9.83 10.74
CA LEU A 225 7.76 9.51 11.02
C LEU A 225 7.72 8.15 11.69
N ALA A 226 7.35 8.11 12.96
CA ALA A 226 7.13 6.87 13.69
C ALA A 226 5.68 6.78 14.15
N HIS A 227 5.08 5.61 14.01
CA HIS A 227 3.71 5.35 14.32
C HIS A 227 3.55 3.98 14.97
N ALA A 228 2.82 3.92 16.07
CA ALA A 228 2.43 2.68 16.70
C ALA A 228 0.94 2.73 17.04
N SER A 229 0.21 1.66 16.74
CA SER A 229 -1.23 1.59 17.03
C SER A 229 -1.71 0.20 17.37
N VAL A 230 -2.79 0.15 18.13
CA VAL A 230 -3.56 -1.06 18.43
C VAL A 230 -4.97 -0.87 17.89
N THR A 231 -5.48 -1.86 17.17
CA THR A 231 -6.86 -1.91 16.65
C THR A 231 -7.55 -3.13 17.23
N ALA A 232 -8.64 -2.92 17.94
CA ALA A 232 -9.40 -3.99 18.58
C ALA A 232 -10.81 -4.07 18.01
N GLY A 233 -11.15 -5.22 17.44
CA GLY A 233 -12.50 -5.57 17.00
C GLY A 233 -13.15 -6.56 17.95
N ALA A 234 -14.43 -6.37 18.20
CA ALA A 234 -15.16 -7.22 19.11
C ALA A 234 -16.59 -7.48 18.63
N ARG A 235 -17.13 -8.67 18.97
CA ARG A 235 -18.47 -9.07 18.55
C ARG A 235 -19.56 -8.15 19.12
N PHE A 236 -19.37 -7.62 20.31
CA PHE A 236 -20.34 -6.71 20.94
C PHE A 236 -20.44 -5.34 20.28
N ILE A 237 -19.45 -4.95 19.45
CA ILE A 237 -19.50 -3.73 18.62
C ILE A 237 -19.77 -4.02 17.14
N GLY A 238 -20.20 -5.26 16.80
CA GLY A 238 -20.61 -5.64 15.44
C GLY A 238 -19.54 -6.32 14.59
N SER A 239 -18.42 -6.76 15.18
CA SER A 239 -17.44 -7.59 14.48
C SER A 239 -17.90 -9.05 14.40
N SER A 240 -17.58 -9.75 13.30
CA SER A 240 -17.80 -11.20 13.18
C SER A 240 -16.93 -12.01 14.14
N ASP A 241 -15.72 -11.52 14.40
CA ASP A 241 -14.75 -12.14 15.29
C ASP A 241 -14.12 -11.12 16.24
N ASN A 242 -13.70 -11.59 17.42
CA ASN A 242 -12.86 -10.78 18.31
C ASN A 242 -11.41 -10.86 17.81
N PHE A 243 -10.75 -9.71 17.73
CA PHE A 243 -9.33 -9.65 17.36
C PHE A 243 -8.65 -8.41 17.93
N VAL A 244 -7.35 -8.50 18.07
CA VAL A 244 -6.47 -7.36 18.33
C VAL A 244 -5.38 -7.37 17.27
N LYS A 245 -5.24 -6.27 16.56
CA LYS A 245 -4.18 -6.04 15.58
C LYS A 245 -3.25 -4.95 16.10
N VAL A 246 -1.95 -5.19 16.03
CA VAL A 246 -0.90 -4.25 16.39
C VAL A 246 -0.16 -3.84 15.12
N ASN A 247 0.18 -2.57 15.04
CA ASN A 247 0.99 -2.00 13.99
C ASN A 247 2.12 -1.17 14.59
N ALA A 248 3.32 -1.28 14.01
CA ALA A 248 4.45 -0.40 14.28
C ALA A 248 5.12 -0.04 12.96
N SER A 249 5.33 1.24 12.73
CA SER A 249 5.92 1.80 11.51
C SER A 249 6.98 2.83 11.88
N PHE A 250 8.13 2.75 11.23
CA PHE A 250 9.20 3.74 11.36
C PHE A 250 9.70 4.12 9.97
N ARG A 251 9.78 5.42 9.72
CA ARG A 251 10.30 6.00 8.48
C ARG A 251 11.31 7.07 8.82
N GLN A 252 12.42 7.09 8.10
CA GLN A 252 13.40 8.15 8.24
C GLN A 252 13.87 8.64 6.86
N TYR A 253 14.10 9.93 6.80
CA TYR A 253 14.57 10.65 5.63
C TYR A 253 15.87 11.37 5.99
N VAL A 254 16.96 10.99 5.33
CA VAL A 254 18.30 11.50 5.60
C VAL A 254 18.80 12.24 4.38
N PRO A 255 18.96 13.57 4.44
CA PRO A 255 19.55 14.34 3.34
C PRO A 255 21.04 14.01 3.23
N LEU A 256 21.44 13.30 2.18
CA LEU A 256 22.85 13.01 1.88
C LEU A 256 23.51 14.21 1.17
N VAL A 257 22.76 14.86 0.30
CA VAL A 257 23.09 16.15 -0.31
C VAL A 257 21.85 17.02 -0.18
N GLN A 258 21.99 18.14 0.50
CA GLN A 258 20.87 19.04 0.80
C GLN A 258 20.11 19.39 -0.50
N ASP A 259 18.77 19.29 -0.45
CA ASP A 259 17.82 19.57 -1.52
C ASP A 259 17.97 18.76 -2.81
N LYS A 260 18.95 17.84 -2.87
CA LYS A 260 19.27 17.05 -4.09
C LYS A 260 19.15 15.55 -3.89
N LEU A 261 19.77 15.00 -2.85
CA LEU A 261 19.83 13.55 -2.65
C LEU A 261 19.39 13.20 -1.24
N THR A 262 18.33 12.42 -1.14
CA THR A 262 17.79 11.90 0.13
C THR A 262 17.87 10.39 0.14
N PHE A 263 18.38 9.81 1.22
CA PHE A 263 18.18 8.41 1.55
C PHE A 263 16.94 8.29 2.42
N ALA A 264 15.95 7.54 1.96
CA ALA A 264 14.70 7.29 2.67
C ALA A 264 14.56 5.80 2.97
N TYR A 265 14.12 5.45 4.16
CA TYR A 265 13.78 4.07 4.48
C TYR A 265 12.56 3.98 5.39
N ARG A 266 11.87 2.84 5.28
CA ARG A 266 10.74 2.45 6.11
C ARG A 266 10.95 1.03 6.61
N VAL A 267 10.65 0.80 7.88
CA VAL A 267 10.47 -0.53 8.47
C VAL A 267 9.10 -0.57 9.11
N GLU A 268 8.35 -1.62 8.84
CA GLU A 268 6.98 -1.72 9.31
C GLU A 268 6.65 -3.16 9.70
N TRP A 269 5.88 -3.31 10.76
CA TRP A 269 5.39 -4.57 11.27
C TRP A 269 3.89 -4.47 11.56
N HIS A 270 3.17 -5.49 11.13
CA HIS A 270 1.76 -5.72 11.47
C HIS A 270 1.58 -7.12 12.00
N GLY A 271 0.77 -7.27 13.02
CA GLY A 271 0.48 -8.58 13.57
C GLY A 271 -0.84 -8.61 14.34
N PHE A 272 -1.49 -9.79 14.34
CA PHE A 272 -2.61 -10.07 15.23
C PHE A 272 -2.10 -10.70 16.51
N ALA A 273 -2.57 -10.22 17.66
CA ALA A 273 -2.39 -10.89 18.94
C ALA A 273 -3.41 -12.01 19.05
N GLY A 274 -2.95 -13.23 19.32
CA GLY A 274 -3.82 -14.42 19.42
C GLY A 274 -4.38 -14.89 18.07
N LYS A 275 -5.63 -15.33 18.05
CA LYS A 275 -6.29 -15.85 16.86
C LYS A 275 -6.57 -14.72 15.87
N ALA A 276 -6.08 -14.86 14.67
CA ALA A 276 -6.26 -13.88 13.60
C ALA A 276 -7.41 -14.29 12.67
N PRO A 277 -8.35 -13.38 12.35
CA PRO A 277 -9.36 -13.65 11.34
C PRO A 277 -8.73 -13.71 9.95
N TRP A 278 -8.78 -14.85 9.29
CA TRP A 278 -8.17 -15.11 8.00
C TRP A 278 -8.57 -14.08 6.92
N TYR A 279 -9.81 -13.61 6.93
CA TYR A 279 -10.33 -12.64 5.96
C TYR A 279 -9.77 -11.22 6.15
N LEU A 280 -9.06 -10.96 7.24
CA LEU A 280 -8.40 -9.68 7.50
C LEU A 280 -6.90 -9.68 7.13
N TYR A 281 -6.29 -10.80 6.74
CA TYR A 281 -4.89 -10.82 6.31
C TYR A 281 -4.66 -9.90 5.10
N PRO A 282 -5.53 -9.89 4.06
CA PRO A 282 -5.39 -8.95 2.96
C PRO A 282 -5.76 -7.50 3.30
N CYS A 283 -6.14 -7.21 4.54
CA CYS A 283 -6.53 -5.88 5.00
C CYS A 283 -5.47 -5.18 5.85
N PHE A 284 -4.22 -5.61 5.76
CA PHE A 284 -3.09 -4.83 6.26
C PHE A 284 -2.85 -3.63 5.34
N SER A 285 -2.50 -2.51 5.93
CA SER A 285 -2.17 -1.28 5.23
C SER A 285 -1.00 -0.58 5.91
N PRO A 286 -0.18 0.18 5.20
CA PRO A 286 0.84 1.03 5.80
C PRO A 286 0.23 1.94 6.87
N GLY A 287 0.91 2.09 8.01
CA GLY A 287 0.38 2.61 9.27
C GLY A 287 -0.44 3.88 9.20
N GLU A 288 -0.06 4.86 8.39
CA GLU A 288 -0.76 6.13 8.24
C GLU A 288 -1.55 6.27 6.93
N SER A 289 -1.61 5.22 6.13
CA SER A 289 -2.33 5.32 4.86
C SER A 289 -3.82 5.50 5.09
N ASN A 290 -4.38 6.57 4.53
CA ASN A 290 -5.82 6.76 4.41
C ASN A 290 -6.46 5.74 3.45
N TYR A 291 -5.63 5.04 2.67
CA TYR A 291 -6.04 4.05 1.69
C TYR A 291 -5.79 2.66 2.23
N ASP A 292 -6.82 1.95 2.57
CA ASP A 292 -6.77 0.66 3.24
C ASP A 292 -6.98 -0.53 2.26
N ASN A 293 -6.62 -0.36 1.00
CA ASN A 293 -6.82 -1.38 -0.04
C ASN A 293 -5.55 -2.10 -0.44
N VAL A 294 -4.64 -2.28 0.48
CA VAL A 294 -3.33 -2.80 0.13
C VAL A 294 -3.22 -4.23 0.60
N GLY A 295 -3.03 -5.13 -0.33
CA GLY A 295 -2.66 -6.49 -0.04
C GLY A 295 -1.20 -6.59 0.40
N LEU A 296 -0.83 -7.74 0.91
CA LEU A 296 0.53 -8.07 1.33
C LEU A 296 1.37 -8.45 0.10
N GLY A 297 2.25 -7.56 -0.29
CA GLY A 297 2.91 -7.49 -1.59
C GLY A 297 2.24 -6.46 -2.49
N GLY A 298 2.77 -6.25 -3.69
CA GLY A 298 2.23 -5.28 -4.64
C GLY A 298 2.67 -3.84 -4.37
N TYR A 299 2.17 -2.95 -5.20
CA TYR A 299 2.72 -1.61 -5.43
C TYR A 299 2.70 -0.66 -4.22
N ARG A 300 1.97 -0.93 -3.15
CA ARG A 300 1.93 -0.06 -1.96
C ARG A 300 2.68 -0.61 -0.76
N MET A 301 3.22 -1.82 -0.82
CA MET A 301 3.94 -2.43 0.29
C MET A 301 5.34 -2.90 -0.11
N VAL A 302 5.47 -3.68 -1.19
CA VAL A 302 6.74 -4.18 -1.70
C VAL A 302 6.65 -4.21 -3.23
N ARG A 303 7.31 -3.27 -3.86
CA ARG A 303 7.20 -3.04 -5.31
C ARG A 303 7.75 -4.22 -6.11
N GLY A 304 7.04 -4.63 -7.16
CA GLY A 304 7.44 -5.73 -8.03
C GLY A 304 7.02 -7.12 -7.56
N ILE A 305 6.71 -7.33 -6.29
CA ILE A 305 6.18 -8.60 -5.78
C ILE A 305 4.68 -8.71 -6.09
N MET A 306 4.22 -9.90 -6.44
CA MET A 306 2.82 -10.17 -6.74
C MET A 306 1.89 -9.70 -5.61
N TYR A 307 0.77 -9.11 -5.98
CA TYR A 307 -0.24 -8.61 -5.05
C TYR A 307 -0.82 -9.74 -4.21
N ASN A 308 -0.84 -9.60 -2.89
CA ASN A 308 -1.23 -10.64 -1.92
C ASN A 308 -0.35 -11.90 -1.89
N ARG A 309 0.89 -11.85 -2.36
CA ARG A 309 1.81 -12.99 -2.35
C ARG A 309 2.12 -13.48 -0.92
N VAL A 310 2.24 -12.57 0.03
CA VAL A 310 2.61 -12.90 1.40
C VAL A 310 1.45 -12.57 2.33
N GLN A 311 0.59 -13.55 2.61
CA GLN A 311 -0.52 -13.44 3.56
C GLN A 311 -0.22 -14.25 4.81
N SER A 312 -0.23 -13.61 5.98
CA SER A 312 0.09 -14.25 7.26
C SER A 312 -0.55 -13.46 8.42
N PRO A 313 -0.77 -14.09 9.58
CA PRO A 313 -1.19 -13.40 10.80
C PRO A 313 -0.25 -12.32 11.30
N SER A 314 1.02 -12.37 10.90
CA SER A 314 2.01 -11.35 11.23
C SER A 314 3.01 -11.21 10.09
N VAL A 315 3.26 -9.98 9.67
CA VAL A 315 4.18 -9.64 8.58
C VAL A 315 5.06 -8.46 8.95
N GLY A 316 6.28 -8.49 8.48
CA GLY A 316 7.21 -7.38 8.55
C GLY A 316 7.75 -7.06 7.16
N TRP A 317 7.94 -5.77 6.87
CA TRP A 317 8.54 -5.35 5.61
C TRP A 317 9.43 -4.13 5.78
N PHE A 318 10.30 -3.95 4.83
CA PHE A 318 11.13 -2.77 4.71
C PHE A 318 11.11 -2.24 3.28
N ASN A 319 11.36 -0.95 3.17
CA ASN A 319 11.61 -0.26 1.90
C ASN A 319 12.80 0.66 2.09
N THR A 320 13.69 0.69 1.12
CA THR A 320 14.83 1.61 1.09
C THR A 320 14.89 2.29 -0.25
N GLU A 321 15.22 3.57 -0.28
CA GLU A 321 15.20 4.35 -1.51
C GLU A 321 16.21 5.49 -1.48
N PHE A 322 17.04 5.60 -2.52
CA PHE A 322 17.81 6.79 -2.81
C PHE A 322 17.02 7.67 -3.78
N ARG A 323 16.69 8.88 -3.37
CA ARG A 323 15.86 9.87 -4.08
C ARG A 323 16.72 11.01 -4.56
N TRP A 324 16.89 11.16 -5.86
CA TRP A 324 17.67 12.22 -6.48
C TRP A 324 16.77 13.20 -7.22
N LYS A 325 16.65 14.42 -6.70
CA LYS A 325 15.99 15.54 -7.35
C LYS A 325 16.99 16.18 -8.30
N PHE A 326 16.87 15.90 -9.59
CA PHE A 326 17.85 16.33 -10.60
C PHE A 326 17.45 17.60 -11.34
N ALA A 327 16.15 17.96 -11.35
CA ALA A 327 15.69 19.19 -11.98
C ALA A 327 14.47 19.77 -11.26
N SER A 328 14.34 21.09 -11.30
CA SER A 328 13.12 21.79 -10.95
C SER A 328 12.98 23.07 -11.79
N VAL A 329 11.76 23.41 -12.16
CA VAL A 329 11.44 24.57 -12.97
C VAL A 329 10.08 25.12 -12.58
N THR A 330 9.89 26.44 -12.67
CA THR A 330 8.57 27.07 -12.53
C THR A 330 8.06 27.50 -13.90
N ILE A 331 6.95 26.91 -14.34
CA ILE A 331 6.30 27.20 -15.63
C ILE A 331 4.85 27.56 -15.35
N TRP A 332 4.34 28.67 -15.90
CA TRP A 332 2.96 29.14 -15.72
C TRP A 332 2.53 29.19 -14.24
N LYS A 333 3.42 29.69 -13.37
CA LYS A 333 3.21 29.75 -11.91
C LYS A 333 3.05 28.39 -11.23
N GLN A 334 3.46 27.29 -11.89
CA GLN A 334 3.48 25.95 -11.31
C GLN A 334 4.94 25.54 -11.06
N HIS A 335 5.25 25.11 -9.84
CA HIS A 335 6.55 24.53 -9.54
C HIS A 335 6.56 23.06 -9.94
N ILE A 336 7.45 22.68 -10.83
CA ILE A 336 7.61 21.32 -11.34
C ILE A 336 8.97 20.80 -10.91
N GLY A 337 9.00 19.69 -10.20
CA GLY A 337 10.19 18.95 -9.81
C GLY A 337 10.28 17.61 -10.53
N LEU A 338 11.50 17.23 -10.93
CA LEU A 338 11.80 15.91 -11.48
C LEU A 338 12.76 15.18 -10.56
N MET A 339 12.42 13.93 -10.24
CA MET A 339 13.19 13.09 -9.32
C MET A 339 13.35 11.68 -9.90
N ALA A 340 14.55 11.13 -9.78
CA ALA A 340 14.83 9.72 -10.04
C ALA A 340 15.13 9.02 -8.72
N SER A 341 14.84 7.72 -8.63
CA SER A 341 15.24 6.93 -7.49
C SER A 341 15.56 5.49 -7.86
N CYS A 342 16.40 4.85 -7.04
CA CYS A 342 16.57 3.42 -6.99
C CYS A 342 16.13 2.91 -5.62
N PHE A 343 15.59 1.71 -5.57
CA PHE A 343 15.02 1.14 -4.36
C PHE A 343 15.30 -0.35 -4.18
N CYS A 344 15.23 -0.80 -2.94
CA CYS A 344 15.17 -2.20 -2.55
C CYS A 344 14.11 -2.35 -1.48
N ASP A 345 13.19 -3.28 -1.70
CA ASP A 345 12.06 -3.57 -0.82
C ASP A 345 12.09 -5.05 -0.41
N GLY A 346 11.59 -5.36 0.77
CA GLY A 346 11.47 -6.74 1.22
C GLY A 346 10.32 -6.95 2.20
N ILE A 347 9.69 -8.13 2.15
CA ILE A 347 8.58 -8.53 3.03
C ILE A 347 8.79 -9.98 3.48
N ARG A 348 8.34 -10.29 4.70
CA ARG A 348 8.39 -11.63 5.26
C ARG A 348 7.18 -11.92 6.14
N ALA A 349 6.65 -13.15 6.07
CA ALA A 349 5.74 -13.69 7.07
C ALA A 349 6.52 -13.97 8.36
N LEU A 350 6.06 -13.43 9.48
CA LEU A 350 6.74 -13.54 10.78
C LEU A 350 6.05 -14.53 11.73
N ARG A 351 4.83 -14.93 11.40
CA ARG A 351 4.09 -15.95 12.13
C ARG A 351 3.30 -16.80 11.15
N GLU A 352 3.45 -18.10 11.25
CA GLU A 352 2.79 -19.05 10.38
C GLU A 352 1.35 -19.33 10.82
N ASN A 353 0.50 -19.67 9.84
CA ASN A 353 -0.89 -20.10 10.07
C ASN A 353 -1.02 -21.57 10.52
N GLY A 354 0.04 -22.36 10.35
CA GLY A 354 -0.03 -23.81 10.46
C GLY A 354 -0.83 -24.41 9.31
N LEU A 355 -0.20 -24.51 8.15
CA LEU A 355 -0.79 -25.08 6.94
C LEU A 355 -0.89 -26.61 7.08
N GLN A 356 -2.00 -27.11 7.60
CA GLN A 356 -2.24 -28.54 7.71
C GLN A 356 -3.49 -28.93 6.91
N ASN A 357 -3.40 -30.03 6.19
CA ASN A 357 -4.56 -30.68 5.56
C ASN A 357 -5.38 -31.39 6.65
N LYS A 358 -6.34 -30.67 7.25
CA LYS A 358 -7.16 -31.13 8.36
C LYS A 358 -8.19 -32.17 7.96
N THR A 359 -8.52 -32.24 6.68
CA THR A 359 -9.54 -33.16 6.15
C THR A 359 -8.94 -34.45 5.60
N GLY A 360 -7.63 -34.44 5.30
CA GLY A 360 -6.97 -35.55 4.61
C GLY A 360 -7.36 -35.70 3.13
N LEU A 361 -8.20 -34.78 2.60
CA LEU A 361 -8.64 -34.83 1.21
C LEU A 361 -7.54 -34.37 0.25
N SER A 362 -7.43 -35.02 -0.91
CA SER A 362 -6.51 -34.68 -1.99
C SER A 362 -5.05 -34.47 -1.55
N PRO A 363 -4.41 -35.42 -0.86
CA PRO A 363 -3.08 -35.24 -0.27
C PRO A 363 -1.99 -34.99 -1.32
N GLU A 364 -2.12 -35.57 -2.51
CA GLU A 364 -1.19 -35.36 -3.62
C GLU A 364 -1.24 -33.91 -4.16
N ILE A 365 -2.45 -33.36 -4.29
CA ILE A 365 -2.64 -31.97 -4.70
C ILE A 365 -2.17 -31.04 -3.59
N TYR A 366 -2.44 -31.38 -2.32
CA TYR A 366 -1.96 -30.59 -1.18
C TYR A 366 -0.42 -30.47 -1.20
N SER A 367 0.31 -31.57 -1.34
CA SER A 367 1.78 -31.55 -1.37
C SER A 367 2.38 -30.80 -2.55
N ARG A 368 1.62 -30.63 -3.64
CA ARG A 368 2.03 -29.81 -4.79
C ARG A 368 2.02 -28.32 -4.49
N PHE A 369 1.09 -27.85 -3.64
CA PHE A 369 0.90 -26.41 -3.38
C PHE A 369 1.27 -25.96 -1.98
N VAL A 370 1.54 -26.89 -1.07
CA VAL A 370 1.90 -26.59 0.32
C VAL A 370 3.15 -27.36 0.70
N ASN A 371 4.16 -26.64 1.14
CA ASN A 371 5.35 -27.17 1.79
C ASN A 371 5.49 -26.52 3.16
N ALA A 372 4.83 -27.11 4.15
CA ALA A 372 4.80 -26.59 5.52
C ALA A 372 6.18 -26.56 6.20
N ASP A 373 7.14 -27.37 5.70
CA ASP A 373 8.50 -27.45 6.21
C ASP A 373 9.46 -26.48 5.49
N ALA A 374 8.96 -25.72 4.51
CA ALA A 374 9.79 -24.72 3.83
C ALA A 374 10.23 -23.60 4.80
N SER A 375 11.47 -23.19 4.70
CA SER A 375 11.96 -22.05 5.46
C SER A 375 11.45 -20.75 4.83
N GLU A 376 10.63 -20.03 5.57
CA GLU A 376 10.19 -18.69 5.18
C GLU A 376 11.34 -17.68 5.35
N HIS A 377 11.56 -16.85 4.35
CA HIS A 377 12.58 -15.81 4.34
C HIS A 377 12.07 -14.56 3.64
N PHE A 378 12.90 -13.51 3.54
CA PHE A 378 12.48 -12.28 2.89
C PHE A 378 12.23 -12.48 1.40
N HIS A 379 11.04 -12.08 0.96
CA HIS A 379 10.71 -11.84 -0.44
C HIS A 379 11.24 -10.48 -0.81
N VAL A 380 12.18 -10.40 -1.74
CA VAL A 380 12.94 -9.17 -2.03
C VAL A 380 12.73 -8.73 -3.48
N SER A 381 12.64 -7.43 -3.67
CA SER A 381 12.63 -6.80 -4.98
C SER A 381 13.53 -5.57 -5.02
N ALA A 382 13.98 -5.20 -6.21
CA ALA A 382 14.73 -3.98 -6.45
C ALA A 382 14.30 -3.33 -7.75
N GLY A 383 14.50 -2.02 -7.86
CA GLY A 383 14.07 -1.30 -9.05
C GLY A 383 14.41 0.18 -9.04
N GLY A 384 13.71 0.90 -9.92
CA GLY A 384 13.86 2.35 -10.06
C GLY A 384 12.54 3.05 -10.31
N ALA A 385 12.53 4.36 -10.07
CA ALA A 385 11.37 5.21 -10.30
C ALA A 385 11.78 6.57 -10.85
N ILE A 386 10.85 7.15 -11.63
CA ILE A 386 10.88 8.57 -12.04
C ILE A 386 9.62 9.21 -11.46
N ARG A 387 9.80 10.41 -10.88
CA ARG A 387 8.69 11.17 -10.28
C ARG A 387 8.62 12.56 -10.88
N PHE A 388 7.38 12.95 -11.12
CA PHE A 388 6.99 14.31 -11.46
C PHE A 388 6.27 14.91 -10.26
N ILE A 389 6.81 16.00 -9.72
CA ILE A 389 6.29 16.66 -8.52
C ILE A 389 5.70 18.00 -8.91
N LEU A 390 4.41 18.23 -8.62
CA LEU A 390 3.73 19.48 -8.91
C LEU A 390 3.39 20.20 -7.60
N ASN A 391 3.90 21.42 -7.45
CA ASN A 391 3.62 22.34 -6.32
C ASN A 391 3.83 21.72 -4.93
N HIS A 392 4.75 20.77 -4.78
CA HIS A 392 5.04 20.03 -3.55
C HIS A 392 3.89 19.16 -2.99
N ASN A 393 2.71 19.17 -3.62
CA ASN A 393 1.52 18.48 -3.09
C ASN A 393 1.09 17.29 -3.95
N PHE A 394 1.25 17.37 -5.26
CA PHE A 394 0.90 16.28 -6.16
C PHE A 394 2.17 15.64 -6.74
N VAL A 395 2.26 14.34 -6.65
CA VAL A 395 3.39 13.55 -7.17
C VAL A 395 2.84 12.46 -8.08
N LEU A 396 3.31 12.41 -9.31
CA LEU A 396 3.10 11.29 -10.22
C LEU A 396 4.38 10.46 -10.26
N THR A 397 4.26 9.17 -10.01
CA THR A 397 5.37 8.22 -9.97
C THR A 397 5.19 7.16 -11.04
N VAL A 398 6.23 6.93 -11.84
CA VAL A 398 6.36 5.77 -12.72
C VAL A 398 7.53 4.95 -12.19
N GLU A 399 7.29 3.69 -11.85
CA GLU A 399 8.29 2.83 -11.20
C GLU A 399 8.24 1.41 -11.74
N TYR A 400 9.40 0.78 -11.81
CA TYR A 400 9.55 -0.63 -12.16
C TYR A 400 10.31 -1.35 -11.06
N GLY A 401 9.71 -2.44 -10.55
CA GLY A 401 10.32 -3.34 -9.57
C GLY A 401 10.43 -4.74 -10.12
N LYS A 402 11.58 -5.39 -9.87
CA LYS A 402 11.83 -6.79 -10.24
C LYS A 402 12.10 -7.61 -9.00
N CYS A 403 11.45 -8.78 -8.88
CA CYS A 403 11.69 -9.73 -7.81
C CYS A 403 13.04 -10.42 -7.96
N THR A 404 13.67 -10.76 -6.85
CA THR A 404 14.89 -11.59 -6.84
C THR A 404 14.57 -13.07 -7.01
N ASP A 405 13.38 -13.49 -6.61
CA ASP A 405 12.89 -14.86 -6.72
C ASP A 405 11.71 -14.92 -7.71
N PRO A 406 11.74 -15.79 -8.75
CA PRO A 406 10.64 -15.92 -9.71
C PRO A 406 9.34 -16.44 -9.09
N ARG A 407 9.37 -17.07 -7.92
CA ARG A 407 8.16 -17.48 -7.17
C ARG A 407 7.34 -16.29 -6.67
N ASP A 408 7.92 -15.10 -6.65
CA ASP A 408 7.26 -13.85 -6.24
C ASP A 408 6.74 -13.02 -7.43
N GLY A 409 6.96 -13.53 -8.64
CA GLY A 409 6.59 -12.87 -9.88
C GLY A 409 7.78 -12.42 -10.71
N ILE A 410 7.50 -11.90 -11.90
CA ILE A 410 8.51 -11.43 -12.86
C ILE A 410 8.88 -9.96 -12.69
N GLY A 411 8.22 -9.27 -11.76
CA GLY A 411 8.29 -7.82 -11.58
C GLY A 411 7.09 -7.09 -12.19
N ALA A 412 6.98 -5.79 -11.92
CA ALA A 412 5.87 -4.97 -12.38
C ALA A 412 6.28 -3.53 -12.69
N LEU A 413 5.69 -2.97 -13.76
CA LEU A 413 5.65 -1.53 -14.03
C LEU A 413 4.40 -0.95 -13.36
N MET A 414 4.58 0.15 -12.62
CA MET A 414 3.51 0.76 -11.86
C MET A 414 3.48 2.26 -12.09
N ILE A 415 2.28 2.84 -12.17
CA ILE A 415 2.05 4.28 -12.25
C ILE A 415 1.15 4.66 -11.08
N ASN A 416 1.63 5.55 -10.22
CA ASN A 416 0.98 5.89 -8.97
C ASN A 416 0.94 7.40 -8.73
N SER A 417 -0.02 7.84 -7.92
CA SER A 417 0.00 9.17 -7.31
C SER A 417 0.61 9.10 -5.91
N GLY A 418 1.45 10.09 -5.57
CA GLY A 418 2.11 10.20 -4.27
C GLY A 418 3.48 9.51 -4.21
N PHE A 419 4.15 9.71 -3.07
CA PHE A 419 5.32 8.92 -2.69
C PHE A 419 4.87 7.58 -2.13
N TYR A 420 5.74 6.61 -2.25
CA TYR A 420 5.50 5.28 -1.75
C TYR A 420 5.46 5.23 -0.21
N PHE A 421 6.31 6.03 0.44
CA PHE A 421 6.37 6.22 1.89
C PHE A 421 7.06 7.53 2.25
#